data_ef63e79646d300e70607eb565d962b10
#
_entry.id   ef63e79646d300e70607eb565d962b10
#
_cell.length_a   1.000
_cell.length_b   1.000
_cell.length_c   1.000
_cell.angle_alpha   90.00
_cell.angle_beta   90.00
_cell.angle_gamma   90.00
#
_symmetry.space_group_name_H-M   'P 1'
#
loop_
_entity.id
_entity.type
_entity.pdbx_description
1 polymer ?
#
loop_
_entity_poly.entity_id
_entity_poly.type
_entity_poly.pdbx_seq_one_letter_code
_entity_poly.pdbx_strand_id
1 'polypeptide(L)'
;MITDYLLALACAVFAILTLRTESSHPAVPVWFMAFTTGAIAALLGGTFHGFKVQLAGKGKGIWEFTLILIGASAAFMIAAAIVSSIRRGELEHVKWIRRGLIVSAAGFAVQKSGFGVHQHFNHNDIYHVIQIVGFWCLYEGVRRM
;
A
#
# COMPACT_ATOMS: atom_id res chain seq x y z
N MET A 1 -2.43 12.14 9.19
CA MET A 1 -3.90 12.01 9.01
C MET A 1 -4.35 12.23 7.56
N ILE A 2 -4.17 13.40 6.96
CA ILE A 2 -4.61 13.63 5.57
C ILE A 2 -3.93 12.65 4.60
N THR A 3 -2.65 12.41 4.77
CA THR A 3 -1.86 11.50 3.93
C THR A 3 -2.29 10.04 4.06
N ASP A 4 -2.81 9.59 5.21
CA ASP A 4 -3.43 8.27 5.36
C ASP A 4 -4.66 8.12 4.45
N TYR A 5 -5.53 9.12 4.43
CA TYR A 5 -6.73 9.10 3.56
C TYR A 5 -6.36 9.20 2.08
N LEU A 6 -5.32 9.96 1.72
CA LEU A 6 -4.80 9.98 0.35
C LEU A 6 -4.25 8.63 -0.05
N LEU A 7 -3.51 7.95 0.83
CA LEU A 7 -3.03 6.60 0.60
C LEU A 7 -4.19 5.60 0.47
N ALA A 8 -5.21 5.72 1.33
CA ALA A 8 -6.41 4.88 1.24
C ALA A 8 -7.13 5.05 -0.11
N LEU A 9 -7.31 6.30 -0.55
CA LEU A 9 -7.92 6.62 -1.84
C LEU A 9 -7.08 6.06 -3.01
N ALA A 10 -5.76 6.26 -2.99
CA ALA A 10 -4.87 5.73 -4.02
C ALA A 10 -4.95 4.20 -4.10
N CYS A 11 -4.90 3.51 -2.96
CA CYS A 11 -5.04 2.05 -2.91
C CYS A 11 -6.41 1.59 -3.43
N ALA A 12 -7.50 2.27 -3.07
CA ALA A 12 -8.84 1.95 -3.57
C ALA A 12 -8.93 2.11 -5.10
N VAL A 13 -8.35 3.19 -5.63
CA VAL A 13 -8.28 3.42 -7.08
C VAL A 13 -7.47 2.30 -7.75
N PHE A 14 -6.31 1.94 -7.23
CA PHE A 14 -5.50 0.85 -7.79
C PHE A 14 -6.21 -0.51 -7.70
N ALA A 15 -6.96 -0.78 -6.64
CA ALA A 15 -7.79 -1.98 -6.53
C ALA A 15 -8.86 -2.02 -7.65
N ILE A 16 -9.60 -0.92 -7.84
CA ILE A 16 -10.63 -0.81 -8.88
C ILE A 16 -10.02 -0.97 -10.28
N LEU A 17 -8.90 -0.31 -10.54
CA LEU A 17 -8.20 -0.41 -11.82
C LEU A 17 -7.65 -1.81 -12.07
N THR A 18 -7.20 -2.50 -11.02
CA THR A 18 -6.75 -3.91 -11.10
C THR A 18 -7.90 -4.83 -11.48
N LEU A 19 -9.12 -4.62 -10.96
CA LEU A 19 -10.31 -5.38 -11.38
C LEU A 19 -10.68 -5.17 -12.85
N ARG A 20 -10.33 -4.03 -13.42
CA ARG A 20 -10.60 -3.69 -14.83
C ARG A 20 -9.49 -4.15 -15.77
N THR A 21 -8.43 -4.73 -15.25
CA THR A 21 -7.33 -5.25 -16.06
C THR A 21 -7.78 -6.55 -16.74
N GLU A 22 -7.85 -6.53 -18.06
CA GLU A 22 -8.20 -7.70 -18.87
C GLU A 22 -7.00 -8.64 -18.99
N SER A 23 -6.67 -9.32 -17.91
CA SER A 23 -5.54 -10.24 -17.85
C SER A 23 -5.93 -11.52 -17.11
N SER A 24 -5.58 -12.66 -17.72
CA SER A 24 -5.70 -13.98 -17.08
C SER A 24 -4.52 -14.34 -16.19
N HIS A 25 -3.64 -13.38 -15.90
CA HIS A 25 -2.44 -13.66 -15.10
C HIS A 25 -2.85 -13.95 -13.64
N PRO A 26 -2.39 -15.08 -13.04
CA PRO A 26 -2.83 -15.51 -11.70
C PRO A 26 -2.46 -14.56 -10.56
N ALA A 27 -1.52 -13.63 -10.78
CA ALA A 27 -1.17 -12.61 -9.80
C ALA A 27 -2.21 -11.49 -9.68
N VAL A 28 -3.03 -11.22 -10.71
CA VAL A 28 -3.98 -10.09 -10.72
C VAL A 28 -4.95 -10.12 -9.53
N PRO A 29 -5.63 -11.23 -9.21
CA PRO A 29 -6.51 -11.27 -8.03
C PRO A 29 -5.75 -11.09 -6.71
N VAL A 30 -4.49 -11.53 -6.63
CA VAL A 30 -3.68 -11.34 -5.42
C VAL A 30 -3.28 -9.87 -5.25
N TRP A 31 -2.95 -9.15 -6.35
CA TRP A 31 -2.74 -7.71 -6.34
C TRP A 31 -3.99 -6.94 -5.94
N PHE A 32 -5.16 -7.35 -6.42
CA PHE A 32 -6.43 -6.77 -5.98
C PHE A 32 -6.61 -6.88 -4.46
N MET A 33 -6.36 -8.04 -3.88
CA MET A 33 -6.42 -8.24 -2.43
C MET A 33 -5.40 -7.37 -1.69
N ALA A 34 -4.18 -7.24 -2.21
CA ALA A 34 -3.14 -6.38 -1.65
C ALA A 34 -3.58 -4.92 -1.57
N PHE A 35 -4.07 -4.36 -2.67
CA PHE A 35 -4.53 -2.96 -2.70
C PHE A 35 -5.79 -2.75 -1.86
N THR A 36 -6.74 -3.69 -1.86
CA THR A 36 -7.96 -3.59 -1.06
C THR A 36 -7.67 -3.60 0.43
N THR A 37 -6.86 -4.53 0.90
CA THR A 37 -6.46 -4.58 2.32
C THR A 37 -5.63 -3.36 2.72
N GLY A 38 -4.77 -2.87 1.83
CA GLY A 38 -4.01 -1.63 2.02
C GLY A 38 -4.92 -0.40 2.13
N ALA A 39 -5.95 -0.30 1.29
CA ALA A 39 -6.94 0.79 1.35
C ALA A 39 -7.68 0.82 2.69
N ILE A 40 -8.16 -0.33 3.15
CA ILE A 40 -8.87 -0.45 4.44
C ILE A 40 -7.92 -0.13 5.60
N ALA A 41 -6.70 -0.64 5.57
CA ALA A 41 -5.68 -0.38 6.59
C ALA A 41 -5.37 1.13 6.70
N ALA A 42 -5.14 1.80 5.57
CA ALA A 42 -4.85 3.23 5.55
C ALA A 42 -6.06 4.07 6.02
N LEU A 43 -7.28 3.68 5.64
CA LEU A 43 -8.50 4.33 6.10
C LEU A 43 -8.65 4.24 7.63
N LEU A 44 -8.49 3.06 8.19
CA LEU A 44 -8.58 2.83 9.63
C LEU A 44 -7.44 3.51 10.40
N GLY A 45 -6.22 3.47 9.86
CA GLY A 45 -5.06 4.16 10.42
C GLY A 45 -5.27 5.66 10.49
N GLY A 46 -5.75 6.27 9.40
CA GLY A 46 -6.11 7.68 9.34
C GLY A 46 -7.21 8.05 10.34
N THR A 47 -8.23 7.19 10.46
CA THR A 47 -9.32 7.37 11.43
C THR A 47 -8.79 7.29 12.87
N PHE A 48 -7.94 6.30 13.17
CA PHE A 48 -7.32 6.18 14.49
C PHE A 48 -6.48 7.42 14.84
N HIS A 49 -5.61 7.86 13.93
CA HIS A 49 -4.75 9.02 14.17
C HIS A 49 -5.53 10.34 14.24
N GLY A 50 -6.57 10.48 13.43
CA GLY A 50 -7.38 11.69 13.37
C GLY A 50 -8.34 11.87 14.54
N PHE A 51 -8.88 10.76 15.07
CA PHE A 51 -9.93 10.77 16.08
C PHE A 51 -9.52 10.07 17.38
N LYS A 52 -8.23 9.98 17.65
CA LYS A 52 -7.68 9.27 18.81
C LYS A 52 -8.31 9.73 20.14
N VAL A 53 -8.56 11.04 20.29
CA VAL A 53 -9.15 11.63 21.51
C VAL A 53 -10.63 11.23 21.62
N GLN A 54 -11.38 11.31 20.54
CA GLN A 54 -12.82 11.01 20.49
C GLN A 54 -13.11 9.51 20.63
N LEU A 55 -12.18 8.65 20.23
CA LEU A 55 -12.33 7.20 20.30
C LEU A 55 -12.21 6.63 21.74
N ALA A 56 -11.71 7.43 22.72
CA ALA A 56 -11.73 7.16 24.16
C ALA A 56 -11.71 5.66 24.53
N GLY A 57 -10.56 4.99 24.45
CA GLY A 57 -10.41 3.56 24.82
C GLY A 57 -10.86 2.54 23.77
N LYS A 58 -11.80 2.85 22.88
CA LYS A 58 -12.19 1.99 21.74
C LYS A 58 -11.16 2.01 20.60
N GLY A 59 -10.26 2.99 20.58
CA GLY A 59 -9.23 3.13 19.55
C GLY A 59 -8.24 1.96 19.51
N LYS A 60 -8.03 1.24 20.63
CA LYS A 60 -7.11 0.11 20.68
C LYS A 60 -7.50 -1.00 19.70
N GLY A 61 -8.77 -1.39 19.67
CA GLY A 61 -9.25 -2.43 18.74
C GLY A 61 -9.13 -1.99 17.27
N ILE A 62 -9.41 -0.72 16.95
CA ILE A 62 -9.21 -0.18 15.59
C ILE A 62 -7.73 -0.27 15.20
N TRP A 63 -6.82 0.09 16.11
CA TRP A 63 -5.40 0.05 15.84
C TRP A 63 -4.88 -1.39 15.65
N GLU A 64 -5.28 -2.32 16.52
CA GLU A 64 -4.93 -3.74 16.41
C GLU A 64 -5.40 -4.32 15.06
N PHE A 65 -6.64 -4.02 14.67
CA PHE A 65 -7.17 -4.46 13.38
C PHE A 65 -6.45 -3.80 12.20
N THR A 66 -6.08 -2.53 12.31
CA THR A 66 -5.23 -1.83 11.31
C THR A 66 -3.90 -2.57 11.12
N LEU A 67 -3.23 -2.97 12.19
CA LEU A 67 -1.96 -3.69 12.11
C LEU A 67 -2.10 -5.06 11.41
N ILE A 68 -3.19 -5.78 11.68
CA ILE A 68 -3.51 -7.04 11.00
C ILE A 68 -3.66 -6.80 9.48
N LEU A 69 -4.40 -5.76 9.09
CA LEU A 69 -4.61 -5.43 7.69
C LEU A 69 -3.32 -4.96 6.98
N ILE A 70 -2.45 -4.21 7.66
CA ILE A 70 -1.13 -3.86 7.14
C ILE A 70 -0.31 -5.13 6.86
N GLY A 71 -0.30 -6.06 7.82
CA GLY A 71 0.39 -7.34 7.66
C GLY A 71 -0.19 -8.17 6.52
N ALA A 72 -1.51 -8.24 6.39
CA ALA A 72 -2.20 -8.94 5.31
C ALA A 72 -1.88 -8.30 3.95
N SER A 73 -1.92 -6.96 3.85
CA SER A 73 -1.56 -6.25 2.62
C SER A 73 -0.12 -6.55 2.19
N ALA A 74 0.83 -6.50 3.13
CA ALA A 74 2.23 -6.83 2.86
C ALA A 74 2.40 -8.30 2.41
N ALA A 75 1.70 -9.24 3.05
CA ALA A 75 1.73 -10.65 2.66
C ALA A 75 1.18 -10.87 1.25
N PHE A 76 0.05 -10.24 0.90
CA PHE A 76 -0.50 -10.30 -0.46
C PHE A 76 0.44 -9.64 -1.48
N MET A 77 1.09 -8.52 -1.16
CA MET A 77 2.07 -7.89 -2.06
C MET A 77 3.26 -8.81 -2.34
N ILE A 78 3.80 -9.48 -1.31
CA ILE A 78 4.90 -10.43 -1.46
C ILE A 78 4.44 -11.63 -2.31
N ALA A 79 3.30 -12.22 -2.00
CA ALA A 79 2.75 -13.35 -2.75
C ALA A 79 2.50 -12.97 -4.21
N ALA A 80 1.89 -11.80 -4.45
CA ALA A 80 1.64 -11.30 -5.80
C ALA A 80 2.94 -11.07 -6.58
N ALA A 81 3.96 -10.49 -5.94
CA ALA A 81 5.28 -10.28 -6.57
C ALA A 81 5.96 -11.61 -6.95
N ILE A 82 5.89 -12.62 -6.07
CA ILE A 82 6.40 -13.96 -6.35
C ILE A 82 5.67 -14.57 -7.55
N VAL A 83 4.32 -14.60 -7.51
CA VAL A 83 3.50 -15.17 -8.58
C VAL A 83 3.74 -14.45 -9.92
N SER A 84 3.89 -13.12 -9.88
CA SER A 84 4.22 -12.30 -11.05
C SER A 84 5.58 -12.66 -11.68
N SER A 85 6.51 -13.17 -10.87
CA SER A 85 7.89 -13.46 -11.31
C SER A 85 8.05 -14.88 -11.85
N ILE A 86 7.08 -15.78 -11.67
CA ILE A 86 7.20 -17.21 -12.03
C ILE A 86 7.08 -17.41 -13.55
N ARG A 87 6.27 -16.63 -14.24
CA ARG A 87 6.12 -16.73 -15.71
C ARG A 87 7.29 -16.05 -16.42
N ARG A 88 8.16 -16.87 -17.02
CA ARG A 88 9.27 -16.41 -17.86
C ARG A 88 8.72 -15.89 -19.19
N GLY A 89 8.91 -14.61 -19.50
CA GLY A 89 8.61 -14.07 -20.82
C GLY A 89 8.35 -12.57 -20.89
N GLU A 90 7.74 -11.96 -19.87
CA GLU A 90 7.42 -10.54 -19.90
C GLU A 90 8.23 -9.78 -18.83
N LEU A 91 9.38 -9.25 -19.23
CA LEU A 91 10.30 -8.56 -18.33
C LEU A 91 9.78 -7.19 -17.87
N GLU A 92 8.84 -6.59 -18.59
CA GLU A 92 8.41 -5.20 -18.30
C GLU A 92 7.58 -5.10 -17.01
N HIS A 93 6.61 -5.99 -16.80
CA HIS A 93 5.82 -5.97 -15.55
C HIS A 93 6.71 -6.23 -14.33
N VAL A 94 7.68 -7.15 -14.42
CA VAL A 94 8.63 -7.46 -13.33
C VAL A 94 9.50 -6.24 -12.99
N LYS A 95 9.95 -5.48 -13.99
CA LYS A 95 10.71 -4.24 -13.76
C LYS A 95 9.92 -3.22 -12.94
N TRP A 96 8.65 -3.03 -13.27
CA TRP A 96 7.78 -2.11 -12.54
C TRP A 96 7.48 -2.58 -11.13
N ILE A 97 7.23 -3.88 -10.92
CA ILE A 97 7.05 -4.46 -9.59
C ILE A 97 8.31 -4.24 -8.74
N ARG A 98 9.50 -4.53 -9.28
CA ARG A 98 10.76 -4.28 -8.56
C ARG A 98 10.93 -2.80 -8.18
N ARG A 99 10.62 -1.86 -9.08
CA ARG A 99 10.66 -0.43 -8.79
C ARG A 99 9.71 -0.09 -7.63
N GLY A 100 8.48 -0.58 -7.67
CA GLY A 100 7.49 -0.37 -6.61
C GLY A 100 7.97 -0.89 -5.26
N LEU A 101 8.54 -2.09 -5.21
CA LEU A 101 9.11 -2.67 -3.98
C LEU A 101 10.28 -1.85 -3.44
N ILE A 102 11.19 -1.39 -4.32
CA ILE A 102 12.34 -0.56 -3.92
C ILE A 102 11.85 0.79 -3.36
N VAL A 103 10.90 1.45 -4.05
CA VAL A 103 10.33 2.72 -3.59
C VAL A 103 9.62 2.54 -2.25
N SER A 104 8.83 1.46 -2.09
CA SER A 104 8.16 1.16 -0.83
C SER A 104 9.14 0.90 0.32
N ALA A 105 10.23 0.17 0.05
CA ALA A 105 11.29 -0.06 1.04
C ALA A 105 11.99 1.25 1.44
N ALA A 106 12.25 2.15 0.48
CA ALA A 106 12.80 3.48 0.76
C ALA A 106 11.85 4.32 1.64
N GLY A 107 10.54 4.27 1.37
CA GLY A 107 9.53 4.88 2.23
C GLY A 107 9.59 4.36 3.67
N PHE A 108 9.73 3.05 3.84
CA PHE A 108 9.86 2.42 5.16
C PHE A 108 11.13 2.90 5.89
N ALA A 109 12.25 3.05 5.17
CA ALA A 109 13.49 3.58 5.73
C ALA A 109 13.31 5.03 6.23
N VAL A 110 12.62 5.87 5.46
CA VAL A 110 12.27 7.25 5.88
C VAL A 110 11.40 7.23 7.14
N GLN A 111 10.37 6.39 7.18
CA GLN A 111 9.52 6.26 8.36
C GLN A 111 10.32 5.87 9.61
N LYS A 112 11.24 4.91 9.48
CA LYS A 112 12.09 4.44 10.59
C LYS A 112 13.14 5.45 11.02
N SER A 113 13.62 6.31 10.12
CA SER A 113 14.59 7.35 10.45
C SER A 113 14.02 8.46 11.33
N GLY A 114 12.69 8.59 11.40
CA GLY A 114 12.04 9.71 12.09
C GLY A 114 12.21 11.06 11.40
N PHE A 115 12.77 11.09 10.17
CA PHE A 115 13.02 12.32 9.42
C PHE A 115 11.70 13.00 9.05
N GLY A 116 11.49 14.22 9.53
CA GLY A 116 10.36 15.07 9.22
C GLY A 116 10.82 16.43 8.70
N VAL A 117 10.06 17.01 7.79
CA VAL A 117 10.35 18.33 7.21
C VAL A 117 9.72 19.45 8.05
N HIS A 118 8.56 19.18 8.65
CA HIS A 118 7.80 20.14 9.44
C HIS A 118 6.96 19.43 10.51
N GLN A 119 6.60 20.15 11.60
CA GLN A 119 5.75 19.56 12.67
C GLN A 119 4.40 19.02 12.18
N HIS A 120 3.86 19.57 11.09
CA HIS A 120 2.61 19.12 10.45
C HIS A 120 2.83 18.22 9.24
N PHE A 121 4.10 17.96 8.86
CA PHE A 121 4.49 17.07 7.78
C PHE A 121 5.69 16.23 8.23
N ASN A 122 5.38 15.19 8.98
CA ASN A 122 6.37 14.36 9.66
C ASN A 122 6.75 13.13 8.81
N HIS A 123 7.60 12.28 9.37
CA HIS A 123 8.09 11.05 8.71
C HIS A 123 6.98 10.11 8.23
N ASN A 124 5.83 10.04 8.93
CA ASN A 124 4.69 9.23 8.49
C ASN A 124 4.03 9.82 7.25
N ASP A 125 3.90 11.15 7.18
CA ASP A 125 3.32 11.81 6.00
C ASP A 125 4.20 11.63 4.77
N ILE A 126 5.53 11.76 4.94
CA ILE A 126 6.52 11.51 3.88
C ILE A 126 6.43 10.03 3.43
N TYR A 127 6.37 9.12 4.39
CA TYR A 127 6.21 7.69 4.12
C TYR A 127 4.97 7.41 3.26
N HIS A 128 3.80 7.96 3.62
CA HIS A 128 2.57 7.75 2.86
C HIS A 128 2.66 8.27 1.42
N VAL A 129 3.28 9.44 1.21
CA VAL A 129 3.52 9.97 -0.14
C VAL A 129 4.42 9.03 -0.96
N ILE A 130 5.52 8.56 -0.37
CA ILE A 130 6.41 7.62 -1.03
C ILE A 130 5.68 6.29 -1.33
N GLN A 131 4.84 5.80 -0.40
CA GLN A 131 4.05 4.59 -0.62
C GLN A 131 3.06 4.73 -1.78
N ILE A 132 2.43 5.88 -1.96
CA ILE A 132 1.55 6.14 -3.11
C ILE A 132 2.33 5.97 -4.43
N VAL A 133 3.55 6.51 -4.51
CA VAL A 133 4.43 6.33 -5.68
C VAL A 133 4.85 4.87 -5.87
N GLY A 134 5.21 4.20 -4.77
CA GLY A 134 5.53 2.77 -4.79
C GLY A 134 4.37 1.93 -5.31
N PHE A 135 3.17 2.16 -4.81
CA PHE A 135 1.97 1.43 -5.21
C PHE A 135 1.52 1.74 -6.63
N TRP A 136 1.72 2.98 -7.09
CA TRP A 136 1.56 3.30 -8.50
C TRP A 136 2.51 2.47 -9.39
N CYS A 137 3.78 2.34 -9.03
CA CYS A 137 4.71 1.48 -9.75
C CYS A 137 4.27 0.01 -9.74
N LEU A 138 3.78 -0.50 -8.60
CA LEU A 138 3.24 -1.87 -8.51
C LEU A 138 2.04 -2.03 -9.45
N TYR A 139 1.08 -1.09 -9.44
CA TYR A 139 -0.06 -1.10 -10.34
C TYR A 139 0.37 -1.03 -11.82
N GLU A 140 1.38 -0.22 -12.17
CA GLU A 140 1.94 -0.20 -13.52
C GLU A 140 2.50 -1.57 -13.96
N GLY A 141 3.02 -2.35 -13.01
CA GLY A 141 3.38 -3.74 -13.23
C GLY A 141 2.14 -4.61 -13.52
N VAL A 142 1.09 -4.49 -12.71
CA VAL A 142 -0.16 -5.24 -12.90
C VAL A 142 -0.79 -4.94 -14.26
N ARG A 143 -0.85 -3.68 -14.66
CA ARG A 143 -1.44 -3.25 -15.94
C ARG A 143 -0.71 -3.82 -17.17
N ARG A 144 0.53 -4.26 -17.00
CA ARG A 144 1.36 -4.85 -18.07
C ARG A 144 1.40 -6.38 -18.07
N MET A 145 0.59 -7.05 -17.25
CA MET A 145 0.39 -8.49 -17.26
C MET A 145 -0.65 -8.87 -18.29
#